data_38949edf979625b882e84777eabc90d9
#
_entry.id   38949edf979625b882e84777eabc90d9
#
_cell.length_a   1.000
_cell.length_b   1.000
_cell.length_c   1.000
_cell.angle_alpha   90.00
_cell.angle_beta   90.00
_cell.angle_gamma   90.00
#
_symmetry.space_group_name_H-M   'P 1'
#
loop_
_entity.id
_entity.type
_entity.pdbx_description
1 polymer ?
#
loop_
_entity_poly.entity_id
_entity_poly.type
_entity_poly.pdbx_seq_one_letter_code
_entity_poly.pdbx_strand_id
1 'polypeptide(L)'
;ASDVYKRQVAGIAISIFSLAKLMKYLLETHPLYIWSFFFGLIIISALMVSREIKKWDILTITSLIVGAIIAYTITVLSPTSTPNDWWFILLSGAIAICAMILPGISGAFILLLLGKYEYIITAVSEFNIPVLLTFLVGAVAGIVAFSHLLSWLLKNYHGMTVALLTGFMVGSLNKIWPWKITDTELVNGIAFNVEKNVLPNTFEQVNGSDPLVWQAILMCIIGILLIWGIEKLAVVLKK
;
A
#
# COMPACT_ATOMS: atom_id res chain seq x y z
N ALA A 1 -19.75 24.42 -18.60
CA ALA A 1 -18.81 23.96 -17.53
C ALA A 1 -19.45 22.90 -16.61
N SER A 2 -20.68 23.12 -16.11
CA SER A 2 -21.39 22.19 -15.19
C SER A 2 -21.53 20.76 -15.73
N ASP A 3 -21.84 20.57 -17.03
CA ASP A 3 -22.09 19.25 -17.59
C ASP A 3 -20.81 18.43 -17.83
N VAL A 4 -19.67 19.10 -18.02
CA VAL A 4 -18.37 18.44 -18.11
C VAL A 4 -17.99 17.83 -16.76
N TYR A 5 -18.15 18.59 -15.66
CA TYR A 5 -17.87 18.09 -14.31
C TYR A 5 -18.81 16.93 -13.92
N LYS A 6 -20.10 17.00 -14.27
CA LYS A 6 -21.05 15.90 -14.02
C LYS A 6 -20.65 14.62 -14.74
N ARG A 7 -20.23 14.72 -16.02
CA ARG A 7 -19.75 13.57 -16.79
C ARG A 7 -18.45 13.00 -16.23
N GLN A 8 -17.54 13.87 -15.79
CA GLN A 8 -16.29 13.46 -15.14
C GLN A 8 -16.57 12.73 -13.82
N VAL A 9 -17.39 13.29 -12.94
CA VAL A 9 -17.75 12.66 -11.65
C VAL A 9 -18.47 11.32 -11.89
N ALA A 10 -19.41 11.25 -12.84
CA ALA A 10 -20.09 10.01 -13.19
C ALA A 10 -19.10 8.96 -13.74
N GLY A 11 -18.17 9.36 -14.61
CA GLY A 11 -17.14 8.47 -15.15
C GLY A 11 -16.19 7.94 -14.05
N ILE A 12 -15.77 8.79 -13.14
CA ILE A 12 -14.94 8.40 -11.98
C ILE A 12 -15.71 7.43 -11.09
N ALA A 13 -16.97 7.72 -10.75
CA ALA A 13 -17.79 6.85 -9.91
C ALA A 13 -17.97 5.47 -10.55
N ILE A 14 -18.37 5.40 -11.82
CA ILE A 14 -18.54 4.14 -12.55
C ILE A 14 -17.22 3.36 -12.59
N SER A 15 -16.11 4.03 -12.87
CA SER A 15 -14.79 3.39 -12.93
C SER A 15 -14.39 2.82 -11.57
N ILE A 16 -14.58 3.57 -10.48
CA ILE A 16 -14.25 3.11 -9.12
C ILE A 16 -15.10 1.89 -8.75
N PHE A 17 -16.42 1.96 -8.95
CA PHE A 17 -17.31 0.85 -8.57
C PHE A 17 -17.06 -0.41 -9.41
N SER A 18 -16.88 -0.28 -10.72
CA SER A 18 -16.64 -1.42 -11.61
C SER A 18 -15.26 -2.04 -11.34
N LEU A 19 -14.22 -1.21 -11.17
CA LEU A 19 -12.87 -1.70 -10.88
C LEU A 19 -12.80 -2.32 -9.48
N ALA A 20 -13.42 -1.73 -8.47
CA ALA A 20 -13.47 -2.29 -7.12
C ALA A 20 -14.15 -3.67 -7.10
N LYS A 21 -15.28 -3.81 -7.81
CA LYS A 21 -16.00 -5.09 -7.92
C LYS A 21 -15.15 -6.15 -8.65
N LEU A 22 -14.49 -5.75 -9.75
CA LEU A 22 -13.57 -6.62 -10.49
C LEU A 22 -12.40 -7.06 -9.60
N MET A 23 -11.75 -6.12 -8.91
CA MET A 23 -10.62 -6.41 -8.02
C MET A 23 -11.02 -7.32 -6.86
N LYS A 24 -12.20 -7.09 -6.25
CA LYS A 24 -12.72 -7.97 -5.22
C LYS A 24 -12.89 -9.39 -5.76
N TYR A 25 -13.56 -9.55 -6.88
CA TYR A 25 -13.76 -10.85 -7.53
C TYR A 25 -12.43 -11.56 -7.82
N LEU A 26 -11.47 -10.85 -8.40
CA LEU A 26 -10.16 -11.41 -8.74
C LEU A 26 -9.34 -11.79 -7.49
N LEU A 27 -9.39 -10.99 -6.42
CA LEU A 27 -8.71 -11.30 -5.16
C LEU A 27 -9.34 -12.50 -4.43
N GLU A 28 -10.66 -12.71 -4.56
CA GLU A 28 -11.35 -13.85 -3.97
C GLU A 28 -11.18 -15.13 -4.78
N THR A 29 -11.15 -15.05 -6.12
CA THR A 29 -11.09 -16.24 -6.99
C THR A 29 -9.68 -16.59 -7.45
N HIS A 30 -8.84 -15.58 -7.65
CA HIS A 30 -7.49 -15.74 -8.22
C HIS A 30 -6.43 -14.90 -7.49
N PRO A 31 -6.31 -14.99 -6.16
CA PRO A 31 -5.42 -14.13 -5.37
C PRO A 31 -3.97 -14.20 -5.82
N LEU A 32 -3.47 -15.41 -6.12
CA LEU A 32 -2.08 -15.63 -6.51
C LEU A 32 -1.70 -14.86 -7.77
N TYR A 33 -2.58 -14.83 -8.79
CA TYR A 33 -2.31 -14.08 -10.02
C TYR A 33 -2.24 -12.57 -9.77
N ILE A 34 -3.15 -12.06 -8.96
CA ILE A 34 -3.22 -10.62 -8.66
C ILE A 34 -2.04 -10.18 -7.80
N TRP A 35 -1.69 -10.93 -6.76
CA TRP A 35 -0.53 -10.61 -5.95
C TRP A 35 0.77 -10.68 -6.76
N SER A 36 0.93 -11.67 -7.63
CA SER A 36 2.10 -11.79 -8.52
C SER A 36 2.19 -10.63 -9.51
N PHE A 37 1.07 -10.21 -10.07
CA PHE A 37 1.00 -9.05 -10.96
C PHE A 37 1.41 -7.77 -10.23
N PHE A 38 0.88 -7.51 -9.04
CA PHE A 38 1.26 -6.34 -8.24
C PHE A 38 2.72 -6.41 -7.77
N PHE A 39 3.22 -7.58 -7.48
CA PHE A 39 4.63 -7.77 -7.14
C PHE A 39 5.54 -7.29 -8.29
N GLY A 40 5.21 -7.67 -9.52
CA GLY A 40 5.90 -7.18 -10.71
C GLY A 40 5.77 -5.67 -10.93
N LEU A 41 4.57 -5.12 -10.73
CA LEU A 41 4.34 -3.66 -10.82
C LEU A 41 5.24 -2.89 -9.86
N ILE A 42 5.35 -3.33 -8.60
CA ILE A 42 6.15 -2.60 -7.61
C ILE A 42 7.64 -2.75 -7.87
N ILE A 43 8.12 -3.91 -8.30
CA ILE A 43 9.53 -4.08 -8.67
C ILE A 43 9.94 -3.07 -9.74
N ILE A 44 9.21 -3.03 -10.84
CA ILE A 44 9.56 -2.12 -11.93
C ILE A 44 9.40 -0.65 -11.53
N SER A 45 8.36 -0.31 -10.76
CA SER A 45 8.16 1.04 -10.26
C SER A 45 9.30 1.48 -9.34
N ALA A 46 9.77 0.62 -8.43
CA ALA A 46 10.92 0.90 -7.59
C ALA A 46 12.20 1.12 -8.40
N LEU A 47 12.42 0.30 -9.44
CA LEU A 47 13.53 0.47 -10.38
C LEU A 47 13.44 1.79 -11.16
N MET A 48 12.24 2.21 -11.58
CA MET A 48 12.06 3.47 -12.29
C MET A 48 12.30 4.67 -11.38
N VAL A 49 11.73 4.67 -10.18
CA VAL A 49 11.95 5.73 -9.19
C VAL A 49 13.42 5.82 -8.80
N SER A 50 14.11 4.69 -8.66
CA SER A 50 15.54 4.68 -8.35
C SER A 50 16.41 5.35 -9.43
N ARG A 51 15.97 5.40 -10.68
CA ARG A 51 16.69 6.09 -11.77
C ARG A 51 16.74 7.62 -11.60
N GLU A 52 15.86 8.20 -10.78
CA GLU A 52 15.93 9.63 -10.45
C GLU A 52 17.08 9.95 -9.50
N ILE A 53 17.70 8.95 -8.89
CA ILE A 53 18.85 9.09 -8.01
C ILE A 53 20.10 9.31 -8.85
N LYS A 54 20.56 10.56 -8.89
CA LYS A 54 21.72 10.97 -9.72
C LYS A 54 23.06 10.47 -9.17
N LYS A 55 23.18 10.33 -7.84
CA LYS A 55 24.42 9.91 -7.17
C LYS A 55 24.09 8.88 -6.09
N TRP A 56 24.77 7.75 -6.15
CA TRP A 56 24.69 6.66 -5.17
C TRP A 56 25.86 6.81 -4.19
N ASP A 57 25.71 7.71 -3.23
CA ASP A 57 26.63 7.86 -2.11
C ASP A 57 26.18 7.04 -0.90
N ILE A 58 27.00 7.00 0.14
CA ILE A 58 26.73 6.23 1.36
C ILE A 58 25.42 6.68 2.01
N LEU A 59 25.13 7.99 2.01
CA LEU A 59 23.90 8.54 2.60
C LEU A 59 22.65 8.10 1.83
N THR A 60 22.73 8.07 0.51
CA THR A 60 21.64 7.62 -0.36
C THR A 60 21.37 6.12 -0.16
N ILE A 61 22.41 5.30 -0.12
CA ILE A 61 22.30 3.86 0.11
C ILE A 61 21.73 3.57 1.50
N THR A 62 22.22 4.24 2.54
CA THR A 62 21.68 4.08 3.89
C THR A 62 20.22 4.51 4.00
N SER A 63 19.82 5.58 3.30
CA SER A 63 18.41 6.01 3.24
C SER A 63 17.52 4.96 2.60
N LEU A 64 17.96 4.32 1.51
CA LEU A 64 17.23 3.21 0.88
C LEU A 64 17.07 2.03 1.84
N ILE A 65 18.15 1.62 2.50
CA ILE A 65 18.13 0.51 3.45
C ILE A 65 17.21 0.82 4.63
N VAL A 66 17.29 2.03 5.19
CA VAL A 66 16.42 2.48 6.28
C VAL A 66 14.95 2.44 5.85
N GLY A 67 14.63 2.96 4.66
CA GLY A 67 13.28 2.90 4.10
C GLY A 67 12.77 1.47 3.95
N ALA A 68 13.62 0.56 3.43
CA ALA A 68 13.27 -0.85 3.27
C ALA A 68 13.04 -1.54 4.62
N ILE A 69 13.88 -1.30 5.61
CA ILE A 69 13.73 -1.87 6.96
C ILE A 69 12.43 -1.36 7.61
N ILE A 70 12.15 -0.05 7.55
CA ILE A 70 10.93 0.52 8.13
C ILE A 70 9.70 -0.11 7.48
N ALA A 71 9.63 -0.13 6.14
CA ALA A 71 8.49 -0.72 5.44
C ALA A 71 8.34 -2.21 5.72
N TYR A 72 9.44 -2.98 5.71
CA TYR A 72 9.42 -4.40 6.06
C TYR A 72 8.91 -4.61 7.48
N THR A 73 9.43 -3.87 8.46
CA THR A 73 8.98 -3.96 9.85
C THR A 73 7.48 -3.72 9.97
N ILE A 74 6.97 -2.68 9.31
CA ILE A 74 5.52 -2.40 9.29
C ILE A 74 4.75 -3.61 8.75
N THR A 75 5.24 -4.30 7.71
CA THR A 75 4.52 -5.44 7.11
C THR A 75 4.48 -6.70 7.98
N VAL A 76 5.38 -6.84 8.95
CA VAL A 76 5.44 -7.99 9.86
C VAL A 76 4.85 -7.71 11.24
N LEU A 77 4.46 -6.46 11.53
CA LEU A 77 3.81 -6.12 12.79
C LEU A 77 2.41 -6.75 12.88
N SER A 78 2.09 -7.32 14.03
CA SER A 78 0.75 -7.80 14.34
C SER A 78 -0.15 -6.65 14.81
N PRO A 79 -1.48 -6.71 14.51
CA PRO A 79 -2.44 -5.75 15.02
C PRO A 79 -2.40 -5.64 16.55
N THR A 80 -2.63 -4.44 17.06
CA THR A 80 -2.68 -4.19 18.50
C THR A 80 -3.99 -3.50 18.87
N SER A 81 -4.42 -3.67 20.11
CA SER A 81 -5.55 -2.91 20.65
C SER A 81 -5.08 -1.56 21.19
N THR A 82 -5.75 -0.50 20.81
CA THR A 82 -5.44 0.87 21.22
C THR A 82 -6.69 1.57 21.76
N PRO A 83 -6.55 2.62 22.60
CA PRO A 83 -7.68 3.31 23.18
C PRO A 83 -8.55 4.02 22.13
N ASN A 84 -9.86 4.15 22.40
CA ASN A 84 -10.82 4.84 21.53
C ASN A 84 -10.99 6.32 21.90
N ASP A 85 -10.00 6.90 22.56
CA ASP A 85 -10.01 8.31 22.92
C ASP A 85 -9.95 9.22 21.67
N TRP A 86 -10.58 10.37 21.74
CA TRP A 86 -10.67 11.31 20.62
C TRP A 86 -9.30 11.72 20.05
N TRP A 87 -8.31 11.92 20.91
CA TRP A 87 -6.94 12.29 20.48
C TRP A 87 -6.27 11.16 19.71
N PHE A 88 -6.55 9.90 20.08
CA PHE A 88 -5.98 8.74 19.37
C PHE A 88 -6.67 8.50 18.03
N ILE A 89 -7.98 8.79 17.94
CA ILE A 89 -8.73 8.74 16.66
C ILE A 89 -8.18 9.80 15.69
N LEU A 90 -7.93 11.02 16.19
CA LEU A 90 -7.32 12.10 15.43
C LEU A 90 -5.92 11.69 14.92
N LEU A 91 -5.08 11.17 15.81
CA LEU A 91 -3.73 10.68 15.46
C LEU A 91 -3.78 9.54 14.45
N SER A 92 -4.72 8.61 14.60
CA SER A 92 -4.91 7.50 13.67
C SER A 92 -5.26 7.98 12.26
N GLY A 93 -6.10 8.99 12.14
CA GLY A 93 -6.42 9.65 10.87
C GLY A 93 -5.17 10.28 10.22
N ALA A 94 -4.38 11.00 11.03
CA ALA A 94 -3.16 11.62 10.55
C ALA A 94 -2.12 10.57 10.07
N ILE A 95 -1.88 9.52 10.84
CA ILE A 95 -0.90 8.47 10.50
C ILE A 95 -1.38 7.68 9.28
N ALA A 96 -2.67 7.34 9.21
CA ALA A 96 -3.20 6.57 8.09
C ALA A 96 -3.05 7.31 6.76
N ILE A 97 -3.34 8.62 6.73
CA ILE A 97 -3.20 9.41 5.51
C ILE A 97 -1.72 9.63 5.13
N CYS A 98 -0.82 9.83 6.11
CA CYS A 98 0.62 9.89 5.85
C CYS A 98 1.13 8.61 5.22
N ALA A 99 0.68 7.45 5.71
CA ALA A 99 1.03 6.16 5.15
C ALA A 99 0.54 5.99 3.70
N MET A 100 -0.63 6.50 3.35
CA MET A 100 -1.15 6.47 1.96
C MET A 100 -0.33 7.29 0.98
N ILE A 101 0.39 8.32 1.45
CA ILE A 101 1.27 9.13 0.59
C ILE A 101 2.58 8.36 0.32
N LEU A 102 3.01 7.52 1.26
CA LEU A 102 4.22 6.71 1.10
C LEU A 102 3.96 5.54 0.12
N PRO A 103 4.79 5.37 -0.91
CA PRO A 103 4.59 4.30 -1.87
C PRO A 103 4.78 2.93 -1.19
N GLY A 104 3.84 2.02 -1.44
CA GLY A 104 3.90 0.65 -0.93
C GLY A 104 3.26 0.42 0.44
N ILE A 105 2.72 1.44 1.10
CA ILE A 105 2.01 1.30 2.39
C ILE A 105 0.55 1.71 2.23
N SER A 106 -0.35 0.91 2.78
CA SER A 106 -1.80 1.17 2.78
C SER A 106 -2.23 1.81 4.11
N GLY A 107 -2.97 2.93 4.04
CA GLY A 107 -3.55 3.55 5.23
C GLY A 107 -4.55 2.63 5.95
N ALA A 108 -5.32 1.84 5.20
CA ALA A 108 -6.22 0.85 5.79
C ALA A 108 -5.46 -0.22 6.58
N PHE A 109 -4.30 -0.66 6.07
CA PHE A 109 -3.43 -1.59 6.78
C PHE A 109 -2.84 -0.96 8.06
N ILE A 110 -2.46 0.31 8.02
CA ILE A 110 -2.02 1.03 9.22
C ILE A 110 -3.15 1.13 10.26
N LEU A 111 -4.39 1.42 9.83
CA LEU A 111 -5.54 1.42 10.73
C LEU A 111 -5.79 0.04 11.34
N LEU A 112 -5.60 -1.04 10.58
CA LEU A 112 -5.68 -2.40 11.08
C LEU A 112 -4.61 -2.65 12.16
N LEU A 113 -3.36 -2.28 11.91
CA LEU A 113 -2.27 -2.40 12.89
C LEU A 113 -2.55 -1.63 14.17
N LEU A 114 -3.16 -0.45 14.06
CA LEU A 114 -3.58 0.38 15.20
C LEU A 114 -4.87 -0.13 15.86
N GLY A 115 -5.48 -1.22 15.38
CA GLY A 115 -6.76 -1.73 15.89
C GLY A 115 -7.92 -0.75 15.71
N LYS A 116 -7.83 0.16 14.74
CA LYS A 116 -8.84 1.19 14.47
C LYS A 116 -9.67 0.95 13.22
N TYR A 117 -9.29 -0.01 12.40
CA TYR A 117 -9.97 -0.26 11.12
C TYR A 117 -11.45 -0.57 11.32
N GLU A 118 -11.78 -1.57 12.15
CA GLU A 118 -13.17 -1.93 12.43
C GLU A 118 -13.94 -0.80 13.11
N TYR A 119 -13.31 -0.12 14.07
CA TYR A 119 -13.92 1.01 14.78
C TYR A 119 -14.35 2.13 13.83
N ILE A 120 -13.50 2.49 12.87
CA ILE A 120 -13.81 3.54 11.88
C ILE A 120 -14.86 3.04 10.87
N ILE A 121 -14.79 1.80 10.41
CA ILE A 121 -15.80 1.23 9.50
C ILE A 121 -17.17 1.16 10.19
N THR A 122 -17.23 0.78 11.46
CA THR A 122 -18.46 0.79 12.25
C THR A 122 -19.00 2.21 12.39
N ALA A 123 -18.12 3.19 12.71
CA ALA A 123 -18.53 4.59 12.77
C ALA A 123 -19.10 5.12 11.44
N VAL A 124 -18.59 4.64 10.31
CA VAL A 124 -19.17 4.96 8.98
C VAL A 124 -20.56 4.33 8.83
N SER A 125 -20.70 3.05 9.20
CA SER A 125 -21.97 2.31 9.05
C SER A 125 -23.08 2.86 9.95
N GLU A 126 -22.72 3.30 11.16
CA GLU A 126 -23.64 3.87 12.16
C GLU A 126 -23.83 5.37 12.05
N PHE A 127 -23.15 6.03 11.07
CA PHE A 127 -23.14 7.48 10.92
C PHE A 127 -22.71 8.22 12.20
N ASN A 128 -21.71 7.71 12.91
CA ASN A 128 -21.17 8.35 14.10
C ASN A 128 -20.34 9.59 13.71
N ILE A 129 -21.06 10.71 13.51
CA ILE A 129 -20.48 11.98 13.02
C ILE A 129 -19.33 12.49 13.90
N PRO A 130 -19.38 12.50 15.24
CA PRO A 130 -18.26 12.93 16.07
C PRO A 130 -16.96 12.18 15.80
N VAL A 131 -17.01 10.86 15.72
CA VAL A 131 -15.83 10.01 15.43
C VAL A 131 -15.29 10.30 14.03
N LEU A 132 -16.19 10.36 13.03
CA LEU A 132 -15.81 10.60 11.65
C LEU A 132 -15.20 11.99 11.44
N LEU A 133 -15.73 13.02 12.09
CA LEU A 133 -15.16 14.38 12.04
C LEU A 133 -13.79 14.41 12.71
N THR A 134 -13.62 13.79 13.88
CA THR A 134 -12.34 13.73 14.58
C THR A 134 -11.28 13.05 13.70
N PHE A 135 -11.63 11.92 13.10
CA PHE A 135 -10.76 11.19 12.18
C PHE A 135 -10.41 12.04 10.95
N LEU A 136 -11.41 12.71 10.35
CA LEU A 136 -11.22 13.57 9.17
C LEU A 136 -10.31 14.76 9.48
N VAL A 137 -10.49 15.42 10.63
CA VAL A 137 -9.61 16.52 11.05
C VAL A 137 -8.17 16.03 11.19
N GLY A 138 -7.97 14.85 11.81
CA GLY A 138 -6.66 14.22 11.87
C GLY A 138 -6.07 13.94 10.49
N ALA A 139 -6.85 13.38 9.57
CA ALA A 139 -6.42 13.11 8.21
C ALA A 139 -6.03 14.40 7.46
N VAL A 140 -6.84 15.45 7.54
CA VAL A 140 -6.53 16.76 6.92
C VAL A 140 -5.25 17.37 7.51
N ALA A 141 -5.09 17.35 8.81
CA ALA A 141 -3.88 17.83 9.47
C ALA A 141 -2.65 17.01 9.03
N GLY A 142 -2.79 15.68 8.97
CA GLY A 142 -1.75 14.76 8.53
C GLY A 142 -1.31 15.00 7.09
N ILE A 143 -2.26 15.13 6.16
CA ILE A 143 -1.91 15.36 4.74
C ILE A 143 -1.21 16.71 4.56
N VAL A 144 -1.65 17.76 5.23
CA VAL A 144 -1.03 19.09 5.16
C VAL A 144 0.38 19.06 5.73
N ALA A 145 0.54 18.54 6.94
CA ALA A 145 1.85 18.48 7.61
C ALA A 145 2.83 17.59 6.83
N PHE A 146 2.39 16.41 6.43
CA PHE A 146 3.26 15.44 5.75
C PHE A 146 3.63 15.87 4.33
N SER A 147 2.71 16.47 3.57
CA SER A 147 3.03 17.01 2.24
C SER A 147 4.02 18.18 2.30
N HIS A 148 3.94 19.03 3.31
CA HIS A 148 4.95 20.07 3.55
C HIS A 148 6.32 19.46 3.89
N LEU A 149 6.34 18.48 4.80
CA LEU A 149 7.57 17.76 5.16
C LEU A 149 8.21 17.08 3.94
N LEU A 150 7.41 16.31 3.18
CA LEU A 150 7.90 15.61 2.01
C LEU A 150 8.39 16.57 0.92
N SER A 151 7.67 17.66 0.70
CA SER A 151 8.06 18.72 -0.23
C SER A 151 9.38 19.38 0.17
N TRP A 152 9.56 19.67 1.46
CA TRP A 152 10.81 20.20 2.00
C TRP A 152 11.97 19.21 1.85
N LEU A 153 11.74 17.92 2.15
CA LEU A 153 12.74 16.87 1.98
C LEU A 153 13.16 16.72 0.52
N LEU A 154 12.19 16.68 -0.40
CA LEU A 154 12.47 16.58 -1.84
C LEU A 154 13.20 17.80 -2.38
N LYS A 155 12.95 18.99 -1.83
CA LYS A 155 13.64 20.21 -2.24
C LYS A 155 15.09 20.27 -1.75
N ASN A 156 15.35 19.85 -0.51
CA ASN A 156 16.66 19.99 0.12
C ASN A 156 17.53 18.72 0.03
N TYR A 157 16.90 17.53 0.03
CA TYR A 157 17.57 16.23 0.09
C TYR A 157 17.00 15.24 -0.94
N HIS A 158 16.84 15.68 -2.19
CA HIS A 158 16.15 14.94 -3.26
C HIS A 158 16.62 13.49 -3.38
N GLY A 159 17.92 13.25 -3.55
CA GLY A 159 18.47 11.90 -3.76
C GLY A 159 18.20 10.95 -2.58
N MET A 160 18.42 11.44 -1.35
CA MET A 160 18.16 10.66 -0.14
C MET A 160 16.66 10.36 0.05
N THR A 161 15.80 11.35 -0.25
CA THR A 161 14.35 11.19 -0.12
C THR A 161 13.82 10.20 -1.14
N VAL A 162 14.24 10.30 -2.40
CA VAL A 162 13.86 9.34 -3.45
C VAL A 162 14.37 7.94 -3.10
N ALA A 163 15.59 7.82 -2.57
CA ALA A 163 16.12 6.54 -2.12
C ALA A 163 15.32 5.95 -0.95
N LEU A 164 14.94 6.78 0.01
CA LEU A 164 14.07 6.37 1.13
C LEU A 164 12.71 5.84 0.62
N LEU A 165 12.08 6.57 -0.29
CA LEU A 165 10.80 6.16 -0.90
C LEU A 165 10.95 4.87 -1.72
N THR A 166 12.03 4.73 -2.47
CA THR A 166 12.37 3.48 -3.17
C THR A 166 12.55 2.33 -2.18
N GLY A 167 13.20 2.59 -1.05
CA GLY A 167 13.34 1.64 0.04
C GLY A 167 11.97 1.20 0.59
N PHE A 168 11.05 2.14 0.80
CA PHE A 168 9.67 1.80 1.19
C PHE A 168 9.00 0.85 0.19
N MET A 169 9.15 1.08 -1.10
CA MET A 169 8.61 0.19 -2.14
C MET A 169 9.22 -1.21 -2.05
N VAL A 170 10.56 -1.29 -1.90
CA VAL A 170 11.26 -2.59 -1.78
C VAL A 170 10.84 -3.33 -0.51
N GLY A 171 10.77 -2.65 0.63
CA GLY A 171 10.36 -3.25 1.91
C GLY A 171 8.89 -3.73 1.89
N SER A 172 8.01 -3.01 1.17
CA SER A 172 6.60 -3.38 1.03
C SER A 172 6.35 -4.63 0.18
N LEU A 173 7.33 -5.08 -0.63
CA LEU A 173 7.23 -6.32 -1.39
C LEU A 173 6.90 -7.53 -0.50
N ASN A 174 7.35 -7.51 0.76
CA ASN A 174 6.99 -8.53 1.73
C ASN A 174 5.46 -8.66 1.90
N LYS A 175 4.72 -7.54 1.92
CA LYS A 175 3.24 -7.56 2.05
C LYS A 175 2.54 -8.08 0.80
N ILE A 176 3.18 -7.99 -0.36
CA ILE A 176 2.58 -8.36 -1.65
C ILE A 176 3.09 -9.72 -2.15
N TRP A 177 3.84 -10.43 -1.30
CA TRP A 177 4.34 -11.77 -1.63
C TRP A 177 3.19 -12.68 -2.04
N PRO A 178 3.27 -13.41 -3.18
CA PRO A 178 2.13 -14.15 -3.73
C PRO A 178 1.70 -15.36 -2.88
N TRP A 179 2.66 -16.08 -2.31
CA TRP A 179 2.38 -17.30 -1.54
C TRP A 179 2.26 -16.99 -0.05
N LYS A 180 1.02 -17.01 0.44
CA LYS A 180 0.70 -16.73 1.83
C LYS A 180 -0.18 -17.83 2.40
N ILE A 181 0.00 -18.10 3.66
CA ILE A 181 -0.91 -18.89 4.48
C ILE A 181 -1.56 -17.96 5.51
N THR A 182 -2.84 -18.18 5.75
CA THR A 182 -3.57 -17.46 6.80
C THR A 182 -3.52 -18.27 8.08
N ASP A 183 -2.96 -17.69 9.12
CA ASP A 183 -2.93 -18.25 10.47
C ASP A 183 -3.80 -17.39 11.38
N THR A 184 -4.46 -18.00 12.37
CA THR A 184 -5.30 -17.26 13.31
C THR A 184 -4.53 -17.07 14.61
N GLU A 185 -4.13 -15.83 14.89
CA GLU A 185 -3.48 -15.48 16.14
C GLU A 185 -4.47 -14.80 17.10
N LEU A 186 -4.45 -15.21 18.36
CA LEU A 186 -5.23 -14.58 19.41
C LEU A 186 -4.44 -13.44 20.05
N VAL A 187 -4.85 -12.21 19.83
CA VAL A 187 -4.28 -11.03 20.49
C VAL A 187 -5.33 -10.47 21.47
N ASN A 188 -5.02 -10.52 22.76
CA ASN A 188 -5.94 -10.09 23.84
C ASN A 188 -7.32 -10.75 23.79
N GLY A 189 -7.39 -12.04 23.37
CA GLY A 189 -8.64 -12.78 23.28
C GLY A 189 -9.47 -12.51 22.01
N ILE A 190 -8.99 -11.68 21.11
CA ILE A 190 -9.59 -11.43 19.79
C ILE A 190 -8.80 -12.20 18.73
N ALA A 191 -9.49 -12.96 17.91
CA ALA A 191 -8.89 -13.72 16.82
C ALA A 191 -8.60 -12.79 15.63
N PHE A 192 -7.33 -12.70 15.25
CA PHE A 192 -6.89 -11.99 14.05
C PHE A 192 -6.36 -12.99 13.03
N ASN A 193 -6.75 -12.81 11.78
CA ASN A 193 -6.17 -13.54 10.67
C ASN A 193 -4.85 -12.88 10.28
N VAL A 194 -3.75 -13.56 10.55
CA VAL A 194 -2.38 -13.10 10.22
C VAL A 194 -1.89 -13.84 8.99
N GLU A 195 -1.52 -13.10 7.96
CA GLU A 195 -0.93 -13.67 6.76
C GLU A 195 0.58 -13.90 6.97
N LYS A 196 1.03 -15.13 6.75
CA LYS A 196 2.46 -15.50 6.79
C LYS A 196 2.94 -15.83 5.39
N ASN A 197 4.03 -15.19 4.98
CA ASN A 197 4.68 -15.47 3.72
C ASN A 197 5.41 -16.82 3.79
N VAL A 198 5.20 -17.64 2.78
CA VAL A 198 5.83 -18.96 2.66
C VAL A 198 6.46 -19.16 1.28
N LEU A 199 7.29 -20.16 1.15
CA LEU A 199 7.81 -20.58 -0.15
C LEU A 199 6.74 -21.38 -0.92
N PRO A 200 6.80 -21.43 -2.26
CA PRO A 200 5.85 -22.20 -3.08
C PRO A 200 5.66 -23.64 -2.63
N ASN A 201 6.74 -24.33 -2.27
CA ASN A 201 6.69 -25.72 -1.82
C ASN A 201 5.94 -25.87 -0.48
N THR A 202 6.13 -24.93 0.45
CA THR A 202 5.41 -24.92 1.73
C THR A 202 3.93 -24.58 1.52
N PHE A 203 3.63 -23.69 0.58
CA PHE A 203 2.26 -23.35 0.20
C PHE A 203 1.50 -24.58 -0.30
N GLU A 204 2.11 -25.40 -1.17
CA GLU A 204 1.56 -26.66 -1.66
C GLU A 204 1.30 -27.65 -0.52
N GLN A 205 2.27 -27.81 0.39
CA GLN A 205 2.16 -28.73 1.53
C GLN A 205 1.03 -28.37 2.49
N VAL A 206 0.82 -27.07 2.74
CA VAL A 206 -0.18 -26.59 3.72
C VAL A 206 -1.56 -26.47 3.11
N ASN A 207 -1.67 -25.93 1.89
CA ASN A 207 -2.97 -25.67 1.25
C ASN A 207 -3.44 -26.85 0.37
N GLY A 208 -2.59 -27.83 0.07
CA GLY A 208 -2.92 -28.98 -0.78
C GLY A 208 -3.22 -28.59 -2.25
N SER A 209 -2.81 -27.38 -2.67
CA SER A 209 -3.06 -26.84 -4.00
C SER A 209 -1.76 -26.50 -4.72
N ASP A 210 -1.76 -26.64 -6.05
CA ASP A 210 -0.61 -26.30 -6.91
C ASP A 210 -0.20 -24.82 -6.66
N PRO A 211 1.07 -24.55 -6.37
CA PRO A 211 1.57 -23.18 -6.14
C PRO A 211 1.63 -22.34 -7.43
N LEU A 212 1.31 -22.89 -8.58
CA LEU A 212 1.21 -22.20 -9.88
C LEU A 212 2.40 -21.27 -10.17
N VAL A 213 3.62 -21.73 -9.90
CA VAL A 213 4.85 -20.91 -9.94
C VAL A 213 5.06 -20.25 -11.31
N TRP A 214 4.85 -21.00 -12.40
CA TRP A 214 5.02 -20.47 -13.75
C TRP A 214 4.01 -19.37 -14.09
N GLN A 215 2.78 -19.54 -13.67
CA GLN A 215 1.73 -18.55 -13.84
C GLN A 215 2.01 -17.29 -13.01
N ALA A 216 2.52 -17.45 -11.78
CA ALA A 216 2.94 -16.34 -10.94
C ALA A 216 4.08 -15.53 -11.59
N ILE A 217 5.11 -16.20 -12.11
CA ILE A 217 6.20 -15.56 -12.84
C ILE A 217 5.66 -14.82 -14.08
N LEU A 218 4.77 -15.43 -14.84
CA LEU A 218 4.19 -14.82 -16.03
C LEU A 218 3.39 -13.54 -15.66
N MET A 219 2.58 -13.59 -14.61
CA MET A 219 1.84 -12.42 -14.13
C MET A 219 2.76 -11.31 -13.62
N CYS A 220 3.85 -11.66 -12.94
CA CYS A 220 4.88 -10.71 -12.53
C CYS A 220 5.51 -10.02 -13.75
N ILE A 221 5.87 -10.78 -14.79
CA ILE A 221 6.40 -10.23 -16.04
C ILE A 221 5.40 -9.33 -16.75
N ILE A 222 4.11 -9.70 -16.78
CA ILE A 222 3.05 -8.85 -17.35
C ILE A 222 2.97 -7.52 -16.59
N GLY A 223 3.03 -7.54 -15.26
CA GLY A 223 3.07 -6.33 -14.44
C GLY A 223 4.27 -5.43 -14.78
N ILE A 224 5.45 -6.02 -14.91
CA ILE A 224 6.67 -5.31 -15.33
C ILE A 224 6.52 -4.67 -16.71
N LEU A 225 6.06 -5.45 -17.69
CA LEU A 225 5.91 -5.00 -19.08
C LEU A 225 4.85 -3.89 -19.21
N LEU A 226 3.80 -3.94 -18.42
CA LEU A 226 2.75 -2.92 -18.43
C LEU A 226 3.29 -1.54 -18.05
N ILE A 227 3.98 -1.42 -16.93
CA ILE A 227 4.57 -0.14 -16.50
C ILE A 227 5.66 0.33 -17.46
N TRP A 228 6.53 -0.57 -17.87
CA TRP A 228 7.58 -0.24 -18.85
C TRP A 228 7.00 0.23 -20.19
N GLY A 229 5.90 -0.39 -20.65
CA GLY A 229 5.19 0.02 -21.86
C GLY A 229 4.56 1.40 -21.72
N ILE A 230 3.90 1.69 -20.58
CA ILE A 230 3.32 3.01 -20.29
C ILE A 230 4.42 4.09 -20.28
N GLU A 231 5.56 3.84 -19.64
CA GLU A 231 6.67 4.79 -19.62
C GLU A 231 7.18 5.10 -21.04
N LYS A 232 7.40 4.06 -21.86
CA LYS A 232 7.81 4.26 -23.25
C LYS A 232 6.79 5.05 -24.08
N LEU A 233 5.51 4.73 -23.92
CA LEU A 233 4.43 5.47 -24.57
C LEU A 233 4.42 6.94 -24.15
N ALA A 234 4.58 7.23 -22.86
CA ALA A 234 4.64 8.59 -22.35
C ALA A 234 5.82 9.40 -22.93
N VAL A 235 6.97 8.74 -23.13
CA VAL A 235 8.15 9.38 -23.76
C VAL A 235 7.92 9.67 -25.25
N VAL A 236 7.25 8.75 -25.97
CA VAL A 236 6.94 8.92 -27.40
C VAL A 236 5.91 10.03 -27.62
N LEU A 237 4.88 10.11 -26.75
CA LEU A 237 3.82 11.14 -26.85
C LEU A 237 4.28 12.55 -26.43
N LYS A 238 5.41 12.67 -25.74
CA LYS A 238 6.02 13.98 -25.38
C LYS A 238 6.91 14.56 -26.47
N LYS A 239 7.22 13.79 -27.51
CA LYS A 239 7.93 14.27 -28.72
C LYS A 239 6.94 14.78 -29.76
#